data_6496205e17815d90679359ce689c324a
#
_entry.id   6496205e17815d90679359ce689c324a
#
_cell.length_a   1.000
_cell.length_b   1.000
_cell.length_c   1.000
_cell.angle_alpha   90.00
_cell.angle_beta   90.00
_cell.angle_gamma   90.00
#
_symmetry.space_group_name_H-M   'P 1'
#
loop_
_entity.id
_entity.type
_entity.pdbx_description
1 polymer ?
#
loop_
_entity_poly.entity_id
_entity_poly.type
_entity_poly.pdbx_seq_one_letter_code
_entity_poly.pdbx_strand_id
1 'polypeptide(L)'
;MFGFFKKKLRYQCACCGKTYSGSPSFAYLKPSYYFDIPENDRDERITIDTDLCHIKGQAEDSSDDIFAIRATLDIPILGMKDPFCWGVWVTQSRENFYRYVETFAEDQSDVVTFGWLAVTMPIYNKCPPDQPHEHLGCDVSWAGEGQRPKIFVQEVDHPLFVDQRDGITRDRAVEIAKSFMRTVHLR
;
A
#
# COMPACT_ATOMS: atom_id res chain seq x y z
N MET A 1 34.09 -21.27 13.02
CA MET A 1 33.10 -20.57 12.14
C MET A 1 31.78 -20.48 12.94
N PHE A 2 31.59 -19.37 13.68
CA PHE A 2 30.38 -19.18 14.49
C PHE A 2 29.25 -18.72 13.55
N GLY A 3 28.31 -19.62 13.28
CA GLY A 3 27.08 -19.27 12.57
C GLY A 3 26.22 -18.35 13.46
N PHE A 4 26.21 -17.06 13.14
CA PHE A 4 25.24 -16.12 13.70
C PHE A 4 23.83 -16.57 13.24
N PHE A 5 23.14 -17.33 14.08
CA PHE A 5 21.71 -17.52 13.92
C PHE A 5 21.04 -16.14 14.04
N LYS A 6 20.77 -15.50 12.92
CA LYS A 6 20.00 -14.25 12.89
C LYS A 6 18.64 -14.55 13.49
N LYS A 7 18.41 -14.10 14.73
CA LYS A 7 17.18 -14.29 15.47
C LYS A 7 16.01 -13.76 14.62
N LYS A 8 15.04 -14.61 14.25
CA LYS A 8 13.85 -14.20 13.51
C LYS A 8 13.11 -13.13 14.29
N LEU A 9 12.57 -12.12 13.58
CA LEU A 9 11.69 -11.12 14.19
C LEU A 9 10.46 -11.85 14.76
N ARG A 10 10.04 -11.48 15.96
CA ARG A 10 8.82 -12.02 16.59
C ARG A 10 7.98 -10.87 17.10
N TYR A 11 6.69 -10.93 16.84
CA TYR A 11 5.73 -9.96 17.34
C TYR A 11 4.39 -10.64 17.65
N GLN A 12 3.67 -10.11 18.62
CA GLN A 12 2.42 -10.67 19.11
C GLN A 12 1.28 -9.69 18.88
N CYS A 13 0.14 -10.21 18.40
CA CYS A 13 -1.08 -9.45 18.30
C CYS A 13 -1.61 -9.13 19.70
N ALA A 14 -1.81 -7.84 19.98
CA ALA A 14 -2.34 -7.39 21.26
C ALA A 14 -3.82 -7.78 21.48
N CYS A 15 -4.56 -8.09 20.39
CA CYS A 15 -5.99 -8.38 20.45
C CYS A 15 -6.27 -9.86 20.73
N CYS A 16 -5.56 -10.78 20.06
CA CYS A 16 -5.82 -12.22 20.14
C CYS A 16 -4.66 -13.03 20.71
N GLY A 17 -3.53 -12.40 21.07
CA GLY A 17 -2.36 -13.07 21.64
C GLY A 17 -1.57 -13.93 20.64
N LYS A 18 -1.98 -14.03 19.37
CA LYS A 18 -1.28 -14.84 18.37
C LYS A 18 0.11 -14.28 18.10
N THR A 19 1.12 -15.15 18.10
CA THR A 19 2.50 -14.79 17.82
C THR A 19 2.84 -15.06 16.36
N TYR A 20 3.49 -14.09 15.72
CA TYR A 20 4.00 -14.13 14.37
C TYR A 20 5.52 -14.11 14.37
N SER A 21 6.13 -14.65 13.32
CA SER A 21 7.59 -14.66 13.17
C SER A 21 7.99 -14.40 11.70
N GLY A 22 9.07 -13.67 11.50
CA GLY A 22 9.55 -13.22 10.20
C GLY A 22 9.20 -11.76 9.95
N SER A 23 9.45 -11.26 8.73
CA SER A 23 9.10 -9.90 8.34
C SER A 23 7.58 -9.76 8.28
N PRO A 24 7.02 -8.66 8.85
CA PRO A 24 5.59 -8.41 8.77
C PRO A 24 5.16 -8.17 7.32
N SER A 25 3.96 -8.68 6.99
CA SER A 25 3.31 -8.41 5.71
C SER A 25 1.82 -8.21 5.97
N PHE A 26 1.31 -7.06 5.56
CA PHE A 26 -0.10 -6.68 5.71
C PHE A 26 -0.63 -6.09 4.41
N ALA A 27 -1.96 -6.02 4.30
CA ALA A 27 -2.57 -5.47 3.10
C ALA A 27 -3.86 -4.70 3.43
N TYR A 28 -4.08 -3.63 2.69
CA TYR A 28 -5.33 -2.91 2.65
C TYR A 28 -6.25 -3.56 1.61
N LEU A 29 -7.44 -3.95 2.01
CA LEU A 29 -8.37 -4.67 1.13
C LEU A 29 -9.01 -3.76 0.08
N LYS A 30 -9.14 -2.47 0.38
CA LYS A 30 -9.79 -1.47 -0.47
C LYS A 30 -8.99 -0.17 -0.48
N PRO A 31 -9.03 0.61 -1.58
CA PRO A 31 -8.47 1.95 -1.57
C PRO A 31 -9.26 2.88 -0.64
N SER A 32 -8.62 3.96 -0.15
CA SER A 32 -9.27 4.94 0.73
C SER A 32 -10.51 5.56 0.08
N TYR A 33 -10.45 5.89 -1.20
CA TYR A 33 -11.56 6.45 -1.99
C TYR A 33 -12.83 5.59 -1.99
N TYR A 34 -12.71 4.27 -1.75
CA TYR A 34 -13.88 3.39 -1.61
C TYR A 34 -14.81 3.85 -0.48
N PHE A 35 -14.23 4.36 0.60
CA PHE A 35 -14.96 4.76 1.81
C PHE A 35 -15.55 6.16 1.69
N ASP A 36 -15.11 6.97 0.72
CA ASP A 36 -15.64 8.29 0.42
C ASP A 36 -16.99 8.20 -0.34
N ILE A 37 -17.27 7.04 -0.94
CA ILE A 37 -18.53 6.79 -1.63
C ILE A 37 -19.59 6.32 -0.61
N PRO A 38 -20.76 6.99 -0.56
CA PRO A 38 -21.89 6.55 0.27
C PRO A 38 -22.22 5.08 0.04
N GLU A 39 -22.57 4.35 1.10
CA GLU A 39 -22.76 2.91 1.03
C GLU A 39 -23.81 2.49 0.00
N ASN A 40 -24.90 3.26 -0.11
CA ASN A 40 -25.98 3.00 -1.06
C ASN A 40 -25.57 3.18 -2.53
N ASP A 41 -24.51 3.94 -2.79
CA ASP A 41 -24.05 4.25 -4.16
C ASP A 41 -22.90 3.35 -4.62
N ARG A 42 -22.34 2.54 -3.70
CA ARG A 42 -21.15 1.73 -3.98
C ARG A 42 -21.37 0.69 -5.07
N ASP A 43 -22.50 0.00 -5.05
CA ASP A 43 -22.80 -1.09 -6.01
C ASP A 43 -22.94 -0.54 -7.44
N GLU A 44 -23.38 0.71 -7.60
CA GLU A 44 -23.53 1.36 -8.91
C GLU A 44 -22.21 2.00 -9.38
N ARG A 45 -21.47 2.61 -8.45
CA ARG A 45 -20.31 3.44 -8.79
C ARG A 45 -18.97 2.73 -8.69
N ILE A 46 -18.85 1.62 -7.96
CA ILE A 46 -17.58 0.95 -7.72
C ILE A 46 -17.53 -0.41 -8.39
N THR A 47 -16.55 -0.60 -9.25
CA THR A 47 -16.15 -1.91 -9.74
C THR A 47 -14.81 -2.25 -9.10
N ILE A 48 -14.75 -3.31 -8.29
CA ILE A 48 -13.55 -3.70 -7.56
C ILE A 48 -13.39 -5.21 -7.53
N ASP A 49 -12.17 -5.66 -7.76
CA ASP A 49 -11.75 -7.04 -7.54
C ASP A 49 -10.53 -7.11 -6.59
N THR A 50 -9.72 -8.15 -6.69
CA THR A 50 -8.54 -8.34 -5.84
C THR A 50 -7.45 -7.30 -6.11
N ASP A 51 -7.30 -6.87 -7.37
CA ASP A 51 -6.15 -6.08 -7.82
C ASP A 51 -6.52 -4.78 -8.54
N LEU A 52 -7.77 -4.61 -8.93
CA LEU A 52 -8.25 -3.49 -9.71
C LEU A 52 -9.42 -2.81 -9.01
N CYS A 53 -9.46 -1.48 -9.07
CA CYS A 53 -10.58 -0.69 -8.59
C CYS A 53 -10.85 0.48 -9.53
N HIS A 54 -12.09 0.58 -10.02
CA HIS A 54 -12.59 1.72 -10.76
C HIS A 54 -13.77 2.30 -10.00
N ILE A 55 -13.70 3.58 -9.68
CA ILE A 55 -14.79 4.34 -9.04
C ILE A 55 -15.25 5.39 -10.03
N LYS A 56 -16.51 5.25 -10.46
CA LYS A 56 -17.15 6.24 -11.32
C LYS A 56 -17.34 7.56 -10.59
N GLY A 57 -16.89 8.62 -11.19
CA GLY A 57 -17.13 9.98 -10.75
C GLY A 57 -18.58 10.42 -10.96
N GLN A 58 -18.80 11.71 -10.90
CA GLN A 58 -20.11 12.33 -11.12
C GLN A 58 -20.12 13.15 -12.41
N ALA A 59 -18.96 13.41 -13.01
CA ALA A 59 -18.87 14.10 -14.26
C ALA A 59 -19.32 13.22 -15.43
N GLU A 60 -20.14 13.77 -16.34
CA GLU A 60 -20.65 13.05 -17.51
C GLU A 60 -19.53 12.55 -18.44
N ASP A 61 -18.41 13.29 -18.50
CA ASP A 61 -17.24 12.95 -19.31
C ASP A 61 -16.26 11.98 -18.61
N SER A 62 -16.63 11.50 -17.41
CA SER A 62 -15.80 10.62 -16.59
C SER A 62 -14.42 11.21 -16.23
N SER A 63 -14.28 12.53 -16.21
CA SER A 63 -13.00 13.22 -15.92
C SER A 63 -12.59 13.09 -14.45
N ASP A 64 -13.53 12.78 -13.55
CA ASP A 64 -13.35 12.57 -12.12
C ASP A 64 -13.40 11.09 -11.70
N ASP A 65 -13.37 10.16 -12.67
CA ASP A 65 -13.25 8.74 -12.40
C ASP A 65 -11.90 8.45 -11.70
N ILE A 66 -11.93 7.54 -10.73
CA ILE A 66 -10.73 7.10 -10.03
C ILE A 66 -10.40 5.67 -10.45
N PHE A 67 -9.19 5.48 -10.93
CA PHE A 67 -8.64 4.20 -11.29
C PHE A 67 -7.51 3.87 -10.33
N ALA A 68 -7.57 2.72 -9.65
CA ALA A 68 -6.53 2.28 -8.73
C ALA A 68 -6.16 0.82 -8.96
N ILE A 69 -4.89 0.51 -8.80
CA ILE A 69 -4.35 -0.83 -8.90
C ILE A 69 -3.71 -1.25 -7.57
N ARG A 70 -3.70 -2.55 -7.32
CA ARG A 70 -3.01 -3.12 -6.17
C ARG A 70 -1.52 -3.16 -6.41
N ALA A 71 -0.76 -2.73 -5.42
CA ALA A 71 0.69 -2.66 -5.49
C ALA A 71 1.33 -3.13 -4.18
N THR A 72 2.64 -3.28 -4.17
CA THR A 72 3.43 -3.55 -2.97
C THR A 72 4.32 -2.37 -2.63
N LEU A 73 4.40 -2.05 -1.34
CA LEU A 73 5.33 -1.09 -0.76
C LEU A 73 6.23 -1.83 0.21
N ASP A 74 7.50 -1.94 -0.14
CA ASP A 74 8.50 -2.60 0.67
C ASP A 74 9.30 -1.56 1.48
N ILE A 75 9.42 -1.79 2.80
CA ILE A 75 10.24 -0.99 3.71
C ILE A 75 11.37 -1.89 4.22
N PRO A 76 12.65 -1.59 3.92
CA PRO A 76 13.76 -2.40 4.39
C PRO A 76 13.80 -2.49 5.92
N ILE A 77 14.02 -3.69 6.47
CA ILE A 77 14.27 -3.86 7.90
C ILE A 77 15.77 -4.09 8.10
N LEU A 78 16.42 -3.19 8.85
CA LEU A 78 17.87 -3.21 9.05
C LEU A 78 18.35 -4.54 9.62
N GLY A 79 19.29 -5.16 8.91
CA GLY A 79 19.84 -6.47 9.27
C GLY A 79 18.93 -7.68 9.01
N MET A 80 17.86 -7.51 8.23
CA MET A 80 17.02 -8.60 7.71
C MET A 80 17.14 -8.69 6.18
N LYS A 81 16.83 -9.87 5.62
CA LYS A 81 16.80 -10.08 4.18
C LYS A 81 15.46 -9.61 3.59
N ASP A 82 14.38 -9.97 4.28
CA ASP A 82 13.04 -9.71 3.82
C ASP A 82 12.55 -8.38 4.39
N PRO A 83 11.97 -7.49 3.57
CA PRO A 83 11.46 -6.20 4.02
C PRO A 83 10.15 -6.37 4.81
N PHE A 84 9.70 -5.30 5.44
CA PHE A 84 8.31 -5.13 5.83
C PHE A 84 7.50 -4.82 4.56
N CYS A 85 6.54 -5.66 4.24
CA CYS A 85 5.78 -5.53 3.00
C CYS A 85 4.34 -5.05 3.29
N TRP A 86 3.92 -4.01 2.57
CA TRP A 86 2.56 -3.53 2.51
C TRP A 86 1.92 -3.84 1.16
N GLY A 87 0.77 -4.51 1.16
CA GLY A 87 -0.13 -4.50 0.02
C GLY A 87 -0.97 -3.24 0.07
N VAL A 88 -0.75 -2.33 -0.86
CA VAL A 88 -1.39 -1.02 -0.91
C VAL A 88 -2.19 -0.85 -2.20
N TRP A 89 -2.89 0.26 -2.31
CA TRP A 89 -3.53 0.72 -3.53
C TRP A 89 -2.85 2.00 -3.99
N VAL A 90 -2.70 2.16 -5.29
CA VAL A 90 -2.15 3.35 -5.93
C VAL A 90 -3.01 3.74 -7.13
N THR A 91 -3.27 5.04 -7.28
CA THR A 91 -4.04 5.51 -8.44
C THR A 91 -3.22 5.43 -9.72
N GLN A 92 -3.90 5.34 -10.83
CA GLN A 92 -3.33 5.44 -12.18
C GLN A 92 -4.18 6.38 -13.04
N SER A 93 -3.59 6.92 -14.09
CA SER A 93 -4.40 7.51 -15.15
C SER A 93 -5.27 6.44 -15.81
N ARG A 94 -6.37 6.85 -16.43
CA ARG A 94 -7.25 5.94 -17.18
C ARG A 94 -6.46 5.11 -18.20
N GLU A 95 -5.58 5.76 -18.96
CA GLU A 95 -4.75 5.11 -19.97
C GLU A 95 -3.82 4.04 -19.36
N ASN A 96 -3.08 4.39 -18.28
CA ASN A 96 -2.19 3.47 -17.61
C ASN A 96 -2.94 2.31 -16.95
N PHE A 97 -4.14 2.56 -16.40
CA PHE A 97 -4.96 1.52 -15.81
C PHE A 97 -5.35 0.45 -16.84
N TYR A 98 -5.89 0.86 -17.99
CA TYR A 98 -6.28 -0.10 -19.03
C TYR A 98 -5.06 -0.78 -19.66
N ARG A 99 -3.97 -0.06 -19.89
CA ARG A 99 -2.71 -0.66 -20.32
C ARG A 99 -2.23 -1.73 -19.34
N TYR A 100 -2.26 -1.44 -18.03
CA TYR A 100 -1.89 -2.42 -17.00
C TYR A 100 -2.76 -3.68 -17.07
N VAL A 101 -4.06 -3.54 -17.25
CA VAL A 101 -4.99 -4.68 -17.39
C VAL A 101 -4.64 -5.53 -18.62
N GLU A 102 -4.39 -4.88 -19.76
CA GLU A 102 -4.12 -5.56 -21.03
C GLU A 102 -2.77 -6.29 -21.03
N THR A 103 -1.77 -5.70 -20.39
CA THR A 103 -0.37 -6.19 -20.43
C THR A 103 0.09 -6.84 -19.13
N PHE A 104 -0.81 -7.16 -18.21
CA PHE A 104 -0.47 -7.70 -16.89
C PHE A 104 0.39 -8.97 -16.93
N ALA A 105 0.16 -9.84 -17.91
CA ALA A 105 0.92 -11.08 -18.10
C ALA A 105 2.22 -10.91 -18.87
N GLU A 106 2.46 -9.74 -19.45
CA GLU A 106 3.66 -9.44 -20.24
C GLU A 106 4.78 -8.87 -19.36
N ASP A 107 6.02 -8.93 -19.83
CA ASP A 107 7.13 -8.23 -19.18
C ASP A 107 6.94 -6.71 -19.34
N GLN A 108 6.79 -6.03 -18.22
CA GLN A 108 6.63 -4.57 -18.13
C GLN A 108 7.67 -3.96 -17.17
N SER A 109 8.78 -4.66 -16.93
CA SER A 109 9.79 -4.25 -15.95
C SER A 109 10.44 -2.89 -16.23
N ASP A 110 10.39 -2.42 -17.47
CA ASP A 110 10.88 -1.10 -17.88
C ASP A 110 9.87 0.04 -17.68
N VAL A 111 8.62 -0.30 -17.29
CA VAL A 111 7.55 0.69 -17.17
C VAL A 111 7.51 1.25 -15.76
N VAL A 112 7.62 2.57 -15.67
CA VAL A 112 7.39 3.34 -14.45
C VAL A 112 6.32 4.38 -14.73
N THR A 113 5.28 4.41 -13.92
CA THR A 113 4.19 5.39 -14.02
C THR A 113 4.09 6.19 -12.72
N PHE A 114 3.36 7.30 -12.76
CA PHE A 114 3.03 8.07 -11.57
C PHE A 114 1.67 7.62 -11.00
N GLY A 115 1.52 7.67 -9.67
CA GLY A 115 0.25 7.49 -9.01
C GLY A 115 0.23 8.08 -7.60
N TRP A 116 -0.95 8.28 -7.05
CA TRP A 116 -1.12 8.69 -5.65
C TRP A 116 -1.35 7.48 -4.77
N LEU A 117 -0.69 7.44 -3.59
CA LEU A 117 -0.95 6.40 -2.60
C LEU A 117 -2.41 6.49 -2.14
N ALA A 118 -3.17 5.45 -2.40
CA ALA A 118 -4.62 5.40 -2.19
C ALA A 118 -5.00 4.57 -0.96
N VAL A 119 -4.21 4.66 0.11
CA VAL A 119 -4.50 4.05 1.42
C VAL A 119 -4.14 5.01 2.54
N THR A 120 -4.94 5.00 3.59
CA THR A 120 -4.63 5.74 4.82
C THR A 120 -3.85 4.85 5.76
N MET A 121 -2.62 5.26 6.08
CA MET A 121 -1.72 4.54 6.99
C MET A 121 -1.61 5.28 8.33
N PRO A 122 -2.43 4.95 9.36
CA PRO A 122 -2.53 5.74 10.59
C PRO A 122 -1.20 5.96 11.32
N ILE A 123 -0.29 4.98 11.24
CA ILE A 123 1.03 5.07 11.88
C ILE A 123 1.94 6.15 11.25
N TYR A 124 1.66 6.51 10.00
CA TYR A 124 2.38 7.54 9.25
C TYR A 124 1.60 8.84 9.12
N ASN A 125 0.33 8.83 9.51
CA ASN A 125 -0.55 9.98 9.39
C ASN A 125 -0.31 10.93 10.57
N LYS A 126 0.40 12.03 10.33
CA LYS A 126 0.67 13.08 11.32
C LYS A 126 -0.30 14.26 11.21
N CYS A 127 -1.22 14.24 10.23
CA CYS A 127 -2.16 15.31 10.03
C CYS A 127 -3.17 15.35 11.18
N PRO A 128 -3.50 16.56 11.69
CA PRO A 128 -4.66 16.75 12.54
C PRO A 128 -5.93 16.20 11.89
N PRO A 129 -6.93 15.78 12.66
CA PRO A 129 -8.15 15.15 12.13
C PRO A 129 -8.96 16.03 11.15
N ASP A 130 -8.73 17.34 11.19
CA ASP A 130 -9.38 18.39 10.40
C ASP A 130 -8.62 18.80 9.15
N GLN A 131 -7.43 18.25 8.91
CA GLN A 131 -6.66 18.51 7.70
C GLN A 131 -6.83 17.40 6.68
N PRO A 132 -6.91 17.72 5.36
CA PRO A 132 -6.95 16.70 4.34
C PRO A 132 -5.69 15.82 4.44
N HIS A 133 -5.88 14.52 4.26
CA HIS A 133 -4.77 13.57 4.20
C HIS A 133 -3.81 13.99 3.08
N GLU A 134 -2.52 14.07 3.40
CA GLU A 134 -1.52 14.29 2.37
C GLU A 134 -1.56 13.11 1.39
N HIS A 135 -1.80 13.44 0.12
CA HIS A 135 -1.67 12.47 -0.94
C HIS A 135 -0.18 12.33 -1.27
N LEU A 136 0.37 11.16 -1.00
CA LEU A 136 1.77 10.89 -1.33
C LEU A 136 1.87 10.45 -2.80
N GLY A 137 2.64 11.20 -3.59
CA GLY A 137 3.04 10.81 -4.93
C GLY A 137 3.95 9.59 -4.89
N CYS A 138 3.77 8.69 -5.84
CA CYS A 138 4.55 7.47 -5.94
C CYS A 138 4.99 7.22 -7.38
N ASP A 139 6.22 6.74 -7.53
CA ASP A 139 6.65 6.05 -8.73
C ASP A 139 6.17 4.60 -8.64
N VAL A 140 5.45 4.17 -9.66
CA VAL A 140 4.84 2.85 -9.76
C VAL A 140 5.63 2.04 -10.78
N SER A 141 6.53 1.19 -10.31
CA SER A 141 7.36 0.32 -11.14
C SER A 141 6.62 -0.99 -11.41
N TRP A 142 6.27 -1.21 -12.67
CA TRP A 142 5.56 -2.41 -13.07
C TRP A 142 6.53 -3.59 -13.12
N ALA A 143 6.07 -4.75 -12.65
CA ALA A 143 6.90 -5.94 -12.66
C ALA A 143 6.66 -6.80 -13.90
N GLY A 144 5.42 -6.86 -14.39
CA GLY A 144 5.01 -7.77 -15.44
C GLY A 144 4.89 -9.24 -14.97
N GLU A 145 4.69 -10.14 -15.91
CA GLU A 145 4.58 -11.58 -15.67
C GLU A 145 3.55 -11.95 -14.57
N GLY A 146 2.44 -11.20 -14.50
CA GLY A 146 1.39 -11.43 -13.51
C GLY A 146 1.74 -10.99 -12.09
N GLN A 147 2.79 -10.21 -11.88
CA GLN A 147 3.20 -9.70 -10.58
C GLN A 147 2.68 -8.28 -10.34
N ARG A 148 2.34 -8.01 -9.08
CA ARG A 148 1.95 -6.65 -8.66
C ARG A 148 3.12 -5.69 -8.79
N PRO A 149 2.87 -4.44 -9.19
CA PRO A 149 3.90 -3.40 -9.24
C PRO A 149 4.41 -3.07 -7.83
N LYS A 150 5.62 -2.53 -7.80
CA LYS A 150 6.19 -1.94 -6.60
C LYS A 150 6.05 -0.44 -6.66
N ILE A 151 5.74 0.17 -5.51
CA ILE A 151 5.71 1.62 -5.41
C ILE A 151 6.86 2.16 -4.58
N PHE A 152 7.33 3.32 -4.99
CA PHE A 152 8.34 4.11 -4.29
C PHE A 152 7.75 5.50 -4.05
N VAL A 153 7.65 5.88 -2.79
CA VAL A 153 7.17 7.22 -2.41
C VAL A 153 8.16 8.25 -2.94
N GLN A 154 7.66 9.26 -3.65
CA GLN A 154 8.52 10.34 -4.15
C GLN A 154 9.09 11.18 -2.99
N GLU A 155 10.22 11.83 -3.24
CA GLU A 155 10.92 12.61 -2.22
C GLU A 155 10.03 13.71 -1.64
N VAL A 156 9.78 13.59 -0.34
CA VAL A 156 8.94 14.51 0.44
C VAL A 156 9.32 14.44 1.92
N ASP A 157 9.07 15.51 2.67
CA ASP A 157 9.26 15.51 4.14
C ASP A 157 8.14 14.73 4.83
N HIS A 158 8.17 13.40 4.66
CA HIS A 158 7.16 12.49 5.22
C HIS A 158 7.82 11.23 5.80
N PRO A 159 7.40 10.75 7.00
CA PRO A 159 8.02 9.60 7.66
C PRO A 159 8.02 8.32 6.83
N LEU A 160 7.00 8.09 6.00
CA LEU A 160 6.93 6.91 5.14
C LEU A 160 8.03 6.92 4.07
N PHE A 161 8.33 8.11 3.48
CA PHE A 161 9.43 8.26 2.54
C PHE A 161 10.78 7.95 3.22
N VAL A 162 11.00 8.51 4.42
CA VAL A 162 12.23 8.27 5.18
C VAL A 162 12.37 6.79 5.54
N ASP A 163 11.32 6.16 6.06
CA ASP A 163 11.32 4.75 6.42
C ASP A 163 11.56 3.84 5.20
N GLN A 164 11.01 4.18 4.02
CA GLN A 164 11.23 3.42 2.79
C GLN A 164 12.65 3.58 2.25
N ARG A 165 13.22 4.79 2.28
CA ARG A 165 14.55 5.09 1.77
C ARG A 165 15.65 4.53 2.67
N ASP A 166 15.56 4.77 3.98
CA ASP A 166 16.64 4.50 4.94
C ASP A 166 16.50 3.14 5.63
N GLY A 167 15.30 2.55 5.56
CA GLY A 167 14.95 1.35 6.29
C GLY A 167 14.59 1.63 7.76
N ILE A 168 13.98 0.63 8.39
CA ILE A 168 13.51 0.69 9.77
C ILE A 168 14.24 -0.31 10.66
N THR A 169 14.32 -0.01 11.95
CA THR A 169 14.81 -0.97 12.94
C THR A 169 13.81 -2.11 13.15
N ARG A 170 14.26 -3.22 13.71
CA ARG A 170 13.38 -4.34 14.08
C ARG A 170 12.29 -3.94 15.08
N ASP A 171 12.63 -3.07 16.03
CA ASP A 171 11.68 -2.59 17.03
C ASP A 171 10.61 -1.70 16.39
N ARG A 172 11.00 -0.85 15.44
CA ARG A 172 10.07 -0.05 14.65
C ARG A 172 9.15 -0.91 13.79
N ALA A 173 9.66 -1.98 13.17
CA ALA A 173 8.84 -2.93 12.43
C ALA A 173 7.78 -3.62 13.32
N VAL A 174 8.15 -3.97 14.55
CA VAL A 174 7.22 -4.54 15.54
C VAL A 174 6.17 -3.51 15.98
N GLU A 175 6.57 -2.27 16.21
CA GLU A 175 5.66 -1.17 16.56
C GLU A 175 4.60 -0.95 15.47
N ILE A 176 5.04 -0.82 14.23
CA ILE A 176 4.16 -0.67 13.05
C ILE A 176 3.19 -1.85 12.95
N ALA A 177 3.70 -3.08 13.03
CA ALA A 177 2.88 -4.29 12.96
C ALA A 177 1.80 -4.33 14.05
N LYS A 178 2.16 -4.03 15.30
CA LYS A 178 1.22 -3.99 16.42
C LYS A 178 0.17 -2.90 16.26
N SER A 179 0.56 -1.72 15.77
CA SER A 179 -0.35 -0.60 15.51
C SER A 179 -1.39 -0.98 14.46
N PHE A 180 -0.96 -1.54 13.33
CA PHE A 180 -1.87 -1.96 12.26
C PHE A 180 -2.83 -3.06 12.73
N MET A 181 -2.34 -4.08 13.43
CA MET A 181 -3.20 -5.16 13.94
C MET A 181 -4.29 -4.67 14.88
N ARG A 182 -4.03 -3.63 15.69
CA ARG A 182 -5.06 -3.00 16.53
C ARG A 182 -6.15 -2.34 15.70
N THR A 183 -5.77 -1.63 14.64
CA THR A 183 -6.72 -0.91 13.77
C THR A 183 -7.66 -1.87 13.03
N VAL A 184 -7.15 -3.01 12.58
CA VAL A 184 -7.95 -4.01 11.84
C VAL A 184 -8.97 -4.71 12.74
N HIS A 185 -8.70 -4.87 14.01
CA HIS A 185 -9.62 -5.52 14.97
C HIS A 185 -10.68 -4.56 15.57
N LEU A 186 -10.59 -3.27 15.27
CA LEU A 186 -11.54 -2.26 15.74
C LEU A 186 -12.61 -1.90 14.68
N ARG A 187 -12.59 -2.56 13.52
CA ARG A 187 -13.53 -2.33 12.40
C ARG A 187 -14.45 -3.53 12.15
#